data_40bc6ad2a84ea067cf94f281b7599b33
#
_entry.id   40bc6ad2a84ea067cf94f281b7599b33
#
_cell.length_a   1.000
_cell.length_b   1.000
_cell.length_c   1.000
_cell.angle_alpha   90.00
_cell.angle_beta   90.00
_cell.angle_gamma   90.00
#
_symmetry.space_group_name_H-M   'P 1'
#
loop_
_entity.id
_entity.type
_entity.pdbx_description
1 polymer ?
#
loop_
_entity_poly.entity_id
_entity_poly.type
_entity_poly.pdbx_seq_one_letter_code
_entity_poly.pdbx_strand_id
1 'polypeptide(L)'
;MTDAALAADLAAEAGELLLKVRDEVGFGYPWALGDAGDSLANELILRRLRVERPGDAVLSEEAYDDLSRLQHDRVWIIDPLDGTREFSTPGRDDWAVHIALWQRPSDGQREITDAAVSLPARGNIVYRSDTVTAGAARVGVTDTIRIAVSATRPPAVLHRMRQTLPIQPVAIGSAGAKAMAIIDGDVDAYVHAGGQWEWDSAAPAGVVMAAGMHASRLDGSPMRYNQLDPYLPDFVMCRAELAPILLGAIRDAWR
;
A
#
# COMPACT_ATOMS: atom_id res chain seq x y z
N MET A 1 -0.03 -23.71 5.34
CA MET A 1 0.07 -22.50 4.49
C MET A 1 0.96 -21.50 5.21
N THR A 2 1.94 -20.88 4.53
CA THR A 2 2.76 -19.79 5.06
C THR A 2 1.93 -18.51 5.20
N ASP A 3 2.38 -17.56 6.02
CA ASP A 3 1.65 -16.30 6.20
C ASP A 3 1.63 -15.44 4.91
N ALA A 4 2.73 -15.42 4.15
CA ALA A 4 2.77 -14.78 2.85
C ALA A 4 1.79 -15.42 1.84
N ALA A 5 1.66 -16.75 1.84
CA ALA A 5 0.68 -17.43 1.00
C ALA A 5 -0.75 -17.11 1.43
N LEU A 6 -1.03 -17.08 2.74
CA LEU A 6 -2.34 -16.70 3.26
C LEU A 6 -2.68 -15.25 2.90
N ALA A 7 -1.73 -14.32 3.05
CA ALA A 7 -1.94 -12.92 2.66
C ALA A 7 -2.32 -12.81 1.17
N ALA A 8 -1.63 -13.56 0.31
CA ALA A 8 -1.91 -13.56 -1.12
C ALA A 8 -3.27 -14.17 -1.47
N ASP A 9 -3.62 -15.30 -0.84
CA ASP A 9 -4.92 -15.94 -1.06
C ASP A 9 -6.07 -15.03 -0.61
N LEU A 10 -5.93 -14.38 0.56
CA LEU A 10 -6.92 -13.41 1.06
C LEU A 10 -7.08 -12.22 0.12
N ALA A 11 -5.96 -11.65 -0.35
CA ALA A 11 -5.99 -10.51 -1.27
C ALA A 11 -6.62 -10.89 -2.63
N ALA A 12 -6.35 -12.11 -3.13
CA ALA A 12 -6.92 -12.62 -4.37
C ALA A 12 -8.43 -12.87 -4.23
N GLU A 13 -8.87 -13.58 -3.17
CA GLU A 13 -10.28 -13.89 -2.93
C GLU A 13 -11.10 -12.60 -2.72
N ALA A 14 -10.59 -11.66 -1.94
CA ALA A 14 -11.24 -10.35 -1.76
C ALA A 14 -11.33 -9.59 -3.09
N GLY A 15 -10.27 -9.62 -3.90
CA GLY A 15 -10.26 -9.03 -5.23
C GLY A 15 -11.31 -9.62 -6.17
N GLU A 16 -11.47 -10.95 -6.19
CA GLU A 16 -12.52 -11.61 -6.97
C GLU A 16 -13.93 -11.24 -6.48
N LEU A 17 -14.11 -11.16 -5.16
CA LEU A 17 -15.38 -10.71 -4.59
C LEU A 17 -15.70 -9.28 -5.00
N LEU A 18 -14.73 -8.37 -4.90
CA LEU A 18 -14.90 -6.96 -5.28
C LEU A 18 -15.27 -6.79 -6.76
N LEU A 19 -14.67 -7.58 -7.66
CA LEU A 19 -15.06 -7.57 -9.07
C LEU A 19 -16.52 -8.00 -9.27
N LYS A 20 -16.98 -9.02 -8.55
CA LYS A 20 -18.40 -9.45 -8.59
C LYS A 20 -19.32 -8.38 -8.02
N VAL A 21 -18.98 -7.78 -6.87
CA VAL A 21 -19.75 -6.68 -6.28
C VAL A 21 -19.88 -5.51 -7.25
N ARG A 22 -18.79 -5.16 -7.93
CA ARG A 22 -18.75 -4.07 -8.92
C ARG A 22 -19.67 -4.34 -10.12
N ASP A 23 -19.73 -5.60 -10.56
CA ASP A 23 -20.57 -6.03 -11.67
C ASP A 23 -22.06 -6.11 -11.27
N GLU A 24 -22.37 -6.65 -10.09
CA GLU A 24 -23.72 -6.84 -9.59
C GLU A 24 -24.40 -5.54 -9.13
N VAL A 25 -23.69 -4.67 -8.40
CA VAL A 25 -24.22 -3.39 -7.89
C VAL A 25 -24.23 -2.33 -8.99
N GLY A 26 -23.21 -2.33 -9.84
CA GLY A 26 -23.04 -1.34 -10.91
C GLY A 26 -22.72 0.06 -10.40
N PHE A 27 -22.54 1.00 -11.32
CA PHE A 27 -22.04 2.35 -11.04
C PHE A 27 -23.13 3.41 -10.83
N GLY A 28 -24.41 3.00 -10.72
CA GLY A 28 -25.52 3.93 -10.58
C GLY A 28 -25.48 4.75 -9.29
N TYR A 29 -24.97 4.14 -8.21
CA TYR A 29 -24.82 4.77 -6.89
C TYR A 29 -23.39 4.51 -6.36
N PRO A 30 -22.40 5.34 -6.73
CA PRO A 30 -20.98 5.10 -6.40
C PRO A 30 -20.69 4.93 -4.91
N TRP A 31 -21.35 5.69 -4.03
CA TRP A 31 -21.19 5.56 -2.58
C TRP A 31 -21.67 4.20 -2.06
N ALA A 32 -22.83 3.70 -2.55
CA ALA A 32 -23.36 2.40 -2.15
C ALA A 32 -22.50 1.24 -2.69
N LEU A 33 -21.92 1.42 -3.88
CA LEU A 33 -20.96 0.47 -4.43
C LEU A 33 -19.69 0.40 -3.57
N GLY A 34 -19.16 1.56 -3.16
CA GLY A 34 -18.02 1.64 -2.25
C GLY A 34 -18.29 0.93 -0.93
N ASP A 35 -19.33 1.34 -0.22
CA ASP A 35 -19.73 0.74 1.07
C ASP A 35 -19.93 -0.78 0.99
N ALA A 36 -20.53 -1.27 -0.09
CA ALA A 36 -20.72 -2.70 -0.31
C ALA A 36 -19.37 -3.42 -0.53
N GLY A 37 -18.47 -2.82 -1.30
CA GLY A 37 -17.12 -3.35 -1.53
C GLY A 37 -16.34 -3.45 -0.24
N ASP A 38 -16.21 -2.36 0.48
CA ASP A 38 -15.50 -2.26 1.75
C ASP A 38 -16.03 -3.29 2.76
N SER A 39 -17.34 -3.30 3.01
CA SER A 39 -17.96 -4.19 3.99
C SER A 39 -17.80 -5.67 3.65
N LEU A 40 -18.09 -6.06 2.39
CA LEU A 40 -18.08 -7.47 1.99
C LEU A 40 -16.66 -8.03 1.91
N ALA A 41 -15.69 -7.25 1.42
CA ALA A 41 -14.29 -7.65 1.39
C ALA A 41 -13.74 -7.79 2.81
N ASN A 42 -14.03 -6.83 3.70
CA ASN A 42 -13.65 -6.90 5.10
C ASN A 42 -14.21 -8.14 5.79
N GLU A 43 -15.51 -8.42 5.63
CA GLU A 43 -16.15 -9.60 6.22
C GLU A 43 -15.49 -10.92 5.77
N LEU A 44 -15.21 -11.05 4.47
CA LEU A 44 -14.53 -12.21 3.91
C LEU A 44 -13.16 -12.40 4.56
N ILE A 45 -12.33 -11.36 4.57
CA ILE A 45 -10.96 -11.41 5.10
C ILE A 45 -10.98 -11.77 6.59
N LEU A 46 -11.79 -11.06 7.38
CA LEU A 46 -11.87 -11.30 8.83
C LEU A 46 -12.38 -12.70 9.17
N ARG A 47 -13.38 -13.22 8.44
CA ARG A 47 -13.87 -14.57 8.62
C ARG A 47 -12.78 -15.61 8.34
N ARG A 48 -12.01 -15.46 7.27
CA ARG A 48 -10.91 -16.35 6.92
C ARG A 48 -9.80 -16.29 7.97
N LEU A 49 -9.38 -15.11 8.42
CA LEU A 49 -8.35 -14.96 9.44
C LEU A 49 -8.74 -15.58 10.78
N ARG A 50 -9.99 -15.46 11.20
CA ARG A 50 -10.47 -16.13 12.43
C ARG A 50 -10.31 -17.66 12.40
N VAL A 51 -10.40 -18.26 11.22
CA VAL A 51 -10.24 -19.71 11.03
C VAL A 51 -8.78 -20.10 10.89
N GLU A 52 -8.03 -19.37 10.06
CA GLU A 52 -6.66 -19.73 9.68
C GLU A 52 -5.62 -19.28 10.73
N ARG A 53 -5.91 -18.21 11.48
CA ARG A 53 -5.01 -17.58 12.47
C ARG A 53 -5.78 -17.12 13.71
N PRO A 54 -6.43 -18.03 14.45
CA PRO A 54 -7.33 -17.67 15.56
C PRO A 54 -6.64 -16.96 16.74
N GLY A 55 -5.31 -16.99 16.81
CA GLY A 55 -4.51 -16.33 17.85
C GLY A 55 -3.96 -14.97 17.46
N ASP A 56 -4.13 -14.56 16.19
CA ASP A 56 -3.61 -13.29 15.70
C ASP A 56 -4.67 -12.16 15.88
N ALA A 57 -4.21 -10.95 16.14
CA ALA A 57 -5.07 -9.77 16.15
C ALA A 57 -5.19 -9.15 14.76
N VAL A 58 -6.11 -8.20 14.61
CA VAL A 58 -6.36 -7.50 13.35
C VAL A 58 -6.49 -6.01 13.59
N LEU A 59 -5.91 -5.21 12.70
CA LEU A 59 -6.18 -3.80 12.47
C LEU A 59 -6.71 -3.66 11.04
N SER A 60 -7.95 -3.25 10.88
CA SER A 60 -8.58 -3.06 9.57
C SER A 60 -9.21 -1.68 9.49
N GLU A 61 -9.18 -1.06 8.29
CA GLU A 61 -9.89 0.20 8.03
C GLU A 61 -11.37 0.11 8.39
N GLU A 62 -12.02 -1.02 8.09
CA GLU A 62 -13.46 -1.25 8.21
C GLU A 62 -13.88 -1.97 9.50
N ALA A 63 -12.99 -2.10 10.47
CA ALA A 63 -13.32 -2.75 11.74
C ALA A 63 -13.08 -1.81 12.93
N TYR A 64 -13.93 -1.96 13.96
CA TYR A 64 -13.69 -1.27 15.21
C TYR A 64 -12.40 -1.76 15.88
N ASP A 65 -11.49 -0.85 16.18
CA ASP A 65 -10.25 -1.12 16.89
C ASP A 65 -10.45 -0.89 18.39
N ASP A 66 -10.48 -1.97 19.16
CA ASP A 66 -10.56 -1.93 20.62
C ASP A 66 -9.19 -1.82 21.30
N LEU A 67 -8.13 -1.65 20.51
CA LEU A 67 -6.74 -1.55 20.92
C LEU A 67 -6.16 -2.83 21.56
N SER A 68 -6.90 -3.93 21.61
CA SER A 68 -6.40 -5.21 22.14
C SER A 68 -5.20 -5.72 21.35
N ARG A 69 -5.13 -5.38 20.04
CA ARG A 69 -4.01 -5.71 19.15
C ARG A 69 -2.64 -5.27 19.67
N LEU A 70 -2.58 -4.20 20.49
CA LEU A 70 -1.31 -3.69 21.04
C LEU A 70 -0.64 -4.66 22.02
N GLN A 71 -1.40 -5.65 22.53
CA GLN A 71 -0.90 -6.68 23.42
C GLN A 71 -0.52 -7.97 22.69
N HIS A 72 -0.79 -8.04 21.38
CA HIS A 72 -0.47 -9.20 20.55
C HIS A 72 0.91 -9.06 19.90
N ASP A 73 1.54 -10.20 19.64
CA ASP A 73 2.83 -10.27 18.94
C ASP A 73 2.67 -10.37 17.42
N ARG A 74 1.44 -10.65 16.97
CA ARG A 74 1.06 -10.80 15.55
C ARG A 74 -0.23 -10.05 15.29
N VAL A 75 -0.19 -9.14 14.31
CA VAL A 75 -1.33 -8.31 13.94
C VAL A 75 -1.43 -8.24 12.41
N TRP A 76 -2.57 -8.63 11.88
CA TRP A 76 -2.88 -8.43 10.46
C TRP A 76 -3.37 -7.01 10.26
N ILE A 77 -2.69 -6.25 9.39
CA ILE A 77 -3.04 -4.88 9.02
C ILE A 77 -3.65 -4.93 7.63
N ILE A 78 -4.91 -4.49 7.50
CA ILE A 78 -5.76 -4.76 6.34
C ILE A 78 -6.39 -3.48 5.82
N ASP A 79 -6.30 -3.27 4.52
CA ASP A 79 -7.18 -2.39 3.77
C ASP A 79 -7.96 -3.26 2.79
N PRO A 80 -9.25 -3.49 3.03
CA PRO A 80 -10.05 -4.39 2.20
C PRO A 80 -10.34 -3.83 0.81
N LEU A 81 -10.27 -2.50 0.63
CA LEU A 81 -10.48 -1.82 -0.65
C LEU A 81 -9.77 -0.46 -0.70
N ASP A 82 -8.44 -0.46 -0.88
CA ASP A 82 -7.69 0.77 -1.13
C ASP A 82 -8.11 1.41 -2.45
N GLY A 83 -8.59 2.63 -2.36
CA GLY A 83 -9.09 3.38 -3.51
C GLY A 83 -10.57 3.15 -3.80
N THR A 84 -11.44 3.20 -2.77
CA THR A 84 -12.91 3.10 -2.87
C THR A 84 -13.50 4.02 -3.93
N ARG A 85 -12.94 5.22 -4.11
CA ARG A 85 -13.34 6.14 -5.18
C ARG A 85 -13.01 5.59 -6.57
N GLU A 86 -11.82 5.07 -6.77
CA GLU A 86 -11.38 4.47 -8.04
C GLU A 86 -12.20 3.21 -8.33
N PHE A 87 -12.45 2.38 -7.33
CA PHE A 87 -13.35 1.22 -7.42
C PHE A 87 -14.75 1.63 -7.88
N SER A 88 -15.30 2.72 -7.34
CA SER A 88 -16.65 3.20 -7.66
C SER A 88 -16.72 4.04 -8.94
N THR A 89 -15.60 4.20 -9.67
CA THR A 89 -15.54 4.97 -10.92
C THR A 89 -15.46 4.05 -12.13
N PRO A 90 -16.35 4.18 -13.14
CA PRO A 90 -16.29 3.38 -14.36
C PRO A 90 -14.92 3.50 -15.05
N GLY A 91 -14.40 2.37 -15.53
CA GLY A 91 -13.16 2.32 -16.31
C GLY A 91 -11.87 2.51 -15.51
N ARG A 92 -11.93 2.74 -14.18
CA ARG A 92 -10.74 2.76 -13.32
C ARG A 92 -10.32 1.34 -12.94
N ASP A 93 -9.01 1.12 -12.95
CA ASP A 93 -8.36 -0.16 -12.63
C ASP A 93 -7.28 -0.04 -11.53
N ASP A 94 -7.07 1.17 -11.00
CA ASP A 94 -6.03 1.53 -10.07
C ASP A 94 -6.53 1.60 -8.61
N TRP A 95 -7.14 0.51 -8.18
CA TRP A 95 -7.56 0.22 -6.81
C TRP A 95 -7.00 -1.14 -6.38
N ALA A 96 -6.90 -1.39 -5.09
CA ALA A 96 -6.15 -2.53 -4.56
C ALA A 96 -6.83 -3.17 -3.33
N VAL A 97 -6.31 -4.35 -2.91
CA VAL A 97 -6.53 -4.95 -1.59
C VAL A 97 -5.19 -5.11 -0.91
N HIS A 98 -5.09 -4.72 0.36
CA HIS A 98 -3.87 -4.79 1.15
C HIS A 98 -4.00 -5.78 2.30
N ILE A 99 -3.08 -6.72 2.39
CA ILE A 99 -2.98 -7.66 3.51
C ILE A 99 -1.52 -7.68 3.98
N ALA A 100 -1.27 -7.28 5.21
CA ALA A 100 0.06 -7.31 5.81
C ALA A 100 0.03 -8.00 7.17
N LEU A 101 1.08 -8.72 7.51
CA LEU A 101 1.33 -9.24 8.84
C LEU A 101 2.44 -8.43 9.50
N TRP A 102 2.06 -7.70 10.55
CA TRP A 102 2.99 -7.15 11.51
C TRP A 102 3.34 -8.19 12.56
N GLN A 103 4.62 -8.32 12.86
CA GLN A 103 5.08 -9.11 14.00
C GLN A 103 5.91 -8.22 14.92
N ARG A 104 5.77 -8.42 16.24
CA ARG A 104 6.56 -7.68 17.22
C ARG A 104 8.03 -7.80 16.88
N PRO A 105 8.73 -6.71 16.60
CA PRO A 105 10.12 -6.80 16.13
C PRO A 105 11.01 -7.38 17.22
N SER A 106 11.81 -8.37 16.85
CA SER A 106 13.01 -8.76 17.56
C SER A 106 14.22 -8.08 16.92
N ASP A 107 15.36 -8.06 17.59
CA ASP A 107 16.55 -7.34 17.11
C ASP A 107 16.87 -7.61 15.64
N GLY A 108 16.84 -6.55 14.83
CA GLY A 108 17.16 -6.57 13.41
C GLY A 108 16.09 -7.09 12.45
N GLN A 109 14.90 -7.46 12.93
CA GLN A 109 13.79 -7.90 12.06
C GLN A 109 12.95 -6.72 11.58
N ARG A 110 12.37 -6.89 10.38
CA ARG A 110 11.34 -5.99 9.85
C ARG A 110 10.04 -6.17 10.62
N GLU A 111 9.31 -5.10 10.84
CA GLU A 111 8.00 -5.16 11.51
C GLU A 111 6.95 -5.84 10.62
N ILE A 112 6.95 -5.55 9.32
CA ILE A 112 6.09 -6.25 8.34
C ILE A 112 6.88 -7.44 7.79
N THR A 113 6.48 -8.63 8.19
CA THR A 113 7.15 -9.88 7.82
C THR A 113 6.59 -10.51 6.56
N ASP A 114 5.28 -10.40 6.37
CA ASP A 114 4.56 -10.96 5.24
C ASP A 114 3.56 -9.94 4.71
N ALA A 115 3.45 -9.84 3.41
CA ALA A 115 2.54 -8.89 2.78
C ALA A 115 2.10 -9.34 1.40
N ALA A 116 0.89 -8.95 1.03
CA ALA A 116 0.37 -9.06 -0.33
C ALA A 116 -0.45 -7.82 -0.70
N VAL A 117 -0.31 -7.41 -1.95
CA VAL A 117 -1.16 -6.39 -2.58
C VAL A 117 -1.76 -7.01 -3.83
N SER A 118 -3.08 -7.03 -3.97
CA SER A 118 -3.72 -7.38 -5.24
C SER A 118 -4.18 -6.14 -6.00
N LEU A 119 -4.14 -6.23 -7.32
CA LEU A 119 -4.73 -5.27 -8.26
C LEU A 119 -5.86 -6.00 -9.03
N PRO A 120 -7.08 -6.08 -8.46
CA PRO A 120 -8.11 -6.96 -8.98
C PRO A 120 -8.53 -6.61 -10.41
N ALA A 121 -8.69 -5.32 -10.73
CA ALA A 121 -9.11 -4.87 -12.06
C ALA A 121 -8.00 -5.00 -13.14
N ARG A 122 -6.78 -5.36 -12.74
CA ARG A 122 -5.66 -5.67 -13.64
C ARG A 122 -5.41 -7.17 -13.76
N GLY A 123 -6.49 -7.96 -13.86
CA GLY A 123 -6.42 -9.42 -13.95
C GLY A 123 -6.12 -10.10 -12.62
N ASN A 124 -6.47 -9.45 -11.51
CA ASN A 124 -6.23 -9.91 -10.14
C ASN A 124 -4.76 -10.31 -9.89
N ILE A 125 -3.84 -9.48 -10.41
CA ILE A 125 -2.41 -9.67 -10.15
C ILE A 125 -2.15 -9.48 -8.66
N VAL A 126 -1.42 -10.44 -8.06
CA VAL A 126 -1.05 -10.40 -6.65
C VAL A 126 0.47 -10.29 -6.51
N TYR A 127 0.92 -9.25 -5.84
CA TYR A 127 2.32 -9.04 -5.46
C TYR A 127 2.52 -9.57 -4.05
N ARG A 128 3.43 -10.53 -3.89
CA ARG A 128 3.71 -11.21 -2.62
C ARG A 128 5.11 -10.91 -2.13
N SER A 129 5.26 -10.64 -0.84
CA SER A 129 6.57 -10.32 -0.25
C SER A 129 7.60 -11.46 -0.33
N ASP A 130 7.18 -12.72 -0.39
CA ASP A 130 8.08 -13.89 -0.48
C ASP A 130 8.50 -14.27 -1.90
N THR A 131 7.86 -13.70 -2.94
CA THR A 131 8.12 -14.05 -4.34
C THR A 131 8.37 -12.85 -5.25
N VAL A 132 8.10 -11.64 -4.77
CA VAL A 132 8.24 -10.43 -5.57
C VAL A 132 9.69 -10.19 -5.97
N THR A 133 9.87 -9.78 -7.23
CA THR A 133 11.14 -9.30 -7.75
C THR A 133 10.93 -7.96 -8.44
N ALA A 134 11.85 -7.03 -8.23
CA ALA A 134 11.80 -5.75 -8.92
C ALA A 134 11.94 -5.92 -10.43
N GLY A 135 11.11 -5.22 -11.19
CA GLY A 135 11.30 -5.06 -12.62
C GLY A 135 12.65 -4.41 -12.96
N ALA A 136 13.13 -4.61 -14.20
CA ALA A 136 14.40 -4.04 -14.63
C ALA A 136 14.40 -2.51 -14.50
N ALA A 137 15.52 -1.95 -14.04
CA ALA A 137 15.71 -0.50 -13.99
C ALA A 137 15.67 0.08 -15.42
N ARG A 138 14.72 0.99 -15.66
CA ARG A 138 14.57 1.67 -16.95
C ARG A 138 15.29 3.02 -17.01
N VAL A 139 15.77 3.54 -15.87
CA VAL A 139 16.22 4.93 -15.75
C VAL A 139 17.62 4.98 -15.17
N GLY A 140 18.54 5.66 -15.84
CA GLY A 140 19.80 6.12 -15.27
C GLY A 140 19.57 7.29 -14.28
N VAL A 141 20.48 7.50 -13.34
CA VAL A 141 20.38 8.55 -12.30
C VAL A 141 20.25 9.98 -12.89
N THR A 142 20.54 10.16 -14.18
CA THR A 142 20.47 11.43 -14.91
C THR A 142 19.16 11.68 -15.64
N ASP A 143 18.28 10.69 -15.70
CA ASP A 143 17.02 10.79 -16.43
C ASP A 143 15.89 11.38 -15.59
N THR A 144 14.78 11.71 -16.22
CA THR A 144 13.59 12.23 -15.53
C THR A 144 13.00 11.18 -14.57
N ILE A 145 12.88 11.51 -13.30
CA ILE A 145 12.34 10.66 -12.25
C ILE A 145 10.81 10.70 -12.30
N ARG A 146 10.17 9.58 -12.56
CA ARG A 146 8.70 9.44 -12.58
C ARG A 146 8.22 9.17 -11.16
N ILE A 147 7.43 10.07 -10.60
CA ILE A 147 6.92 9.96 -9.23
C ILE A 147 5.40 9.78 -9.25
N ALA A 148 4.93 8.64 -8.75
CA ALA A 148 3.51 8.42 -8.55
C ALA A 148 2.96 9.39 -7.51
N VAL A 149 1.82 10.00 -7.82
CA VAL A 149 1.14 10.98 -6.96
C VAL A 149 -0.36 10.77 -6.99
N SER A 150 -1.06 11.24 -5.96
CA SER A 150 -2.52 11.34 -6.01
C SER A 150 -2.94 12.33 -7.10
N ALA A 151 -3.87 11.93 -7.94
CA ALA A 151 -4.43 12.81 -8.97
C ALA A 151 -5.13 14.05 -8.38
N THR A 152 -5.65 13.97 -7.16
CA THR A 152 -6.43 15.02 -6.51
C THR A 152 -5.66 15.79 -5.45
N ARG A 153 -4.64 15.19 -4.84
CA ARG A 153 -3.86 15.77 -3.74
C ARG A 153 -2.36 15.48 -3.92
N PRO A 154 -1.72 16.02 -4.98
CA PRO A 154 -0.28 15.87 -5.15
C PRO A 154 0.45 16.55 -3.97
N PRO A 155 1.50 15.93 -3.41
CA PRO A 155 2.23 16.49 -2.27
C PRO A 155 2.89 17.83 -2.62
N ALA A 156 2.71 18.85 -1.77
CA ALA A 156 3.29 20.18 -2.00
C ALA A 156 4.83 20.17 -2.08
N VAL A 157 5.48 19.24 -1.39
CA VAL A 157 6.94 19.06 -1.41
C VAL A 157 7.48 18.81 -2.83
N LEU A 158 6.71 18.13 -3.69
CA LEU A 158 7.11 17.87 -5.07
C LEU A 158 7.32 19.16 -5.90
N HIS A 159 6.55 20.21 -5.63
CA HIS A 159 6.75 21.47 -6.32
C HIS A 159 8.16 22.05 -6.07
N ARG A 160 8.65 21.95 -4.84
CA ARG A 160 10.00 22.40 -4.49
C ARG A 160 11.07 21.45 -5.02
N MET A 161 10.88 20.14 -4.90
CA MET A 161 11.82 19.14 -5.42
C MET A 161 12.05 19.31 -6.94
N ARG A 162 11.03 19.71 -7.70
CA ARG A 162 11.13 19.96 -9.15
C ARG A 162 12.02 21.15 -9.51
N GLN A 163 12.41 21.97 -8.57
CA GLN A 163 13.38 23.06 -8.80
C GLN A 163 14.82 22.51 -8.89
N THR A 164 15.08 21.35 -8.31
CA THR A 164 16.42 20.75 -8.22
C THR A 164 16.54 19.40 -8.93
N LEU A 165 15.43 18.71 -9.16
CA LEU A 165 15.41 17.41 -9.83
C LEU A 165 14.46 17.40 -11.03
N PRO A 166 14.81 16.69 -12.10
CA PRO A 166 13.93 16.48 -13.26
C PRO A 166 12.82 15.49 -12.89
N ILE A 167 11.73 15.94 -12.31
CA ILE A 167 10.61 15.11 -11.85
C ILE A 167 9.42 15.22 -12.80
N GLN A 168 8.89 14.07 -13.20
CA GLN A 168 7.62 13.91 -13.89
C GLN A 168 6.59 13.27 -12.93
N PRO A 169 5.55 14.00 -12.49
CA PRO A 169 4.48 13.39 -11.72
C PRO A 169 3.60 12.50 -12.61
N VAL A 170 3.24 11.33 -12.09
CA VAL A 170 2.35 10.35 -12.71
C VAL A 170 1.15 10.13 -11.80
N ALA A 171 -0.04 10.52 -12.26
CA ALA A 171 -1.26 10.40 -11.47
C ALA A 171 -1.75 8.95 -11.47
N ILE A 172 -1.79 8.33 -10.29
CA ILE A 172 -2.31 6.98 -10.04
C ILE A 172 -3.24 7.06 -8.83
N GLY A 173 -4.26 6.20 -8.76
CA GLY A 173 -5.30 6.23 -7.73
C GLY A 173 -4.81 5.76 -6.36
N SER A 174 -5.07 4.54 -6.02
CA SER A 174 -4.83 3.93 -4.71
C SER A 174 -3.35 3.94 -4.27
N ALA A 175 -3.09 3.75 -2.99
CA ALA A 175 -1.73 3.66 -2.46
C ALA A 175 -1.03 2.39 -2.96
N GLY A 176 -1.75 1.25 -2.99
CA GLY A 176 -1.24 0.00 -3.51
C GLY A 176 -0.88 0.09 -4.99
N ALA A 177 -1.77 0.63 -5.82
CA ALA A 177 -1.49 0.77 -7.25
C ALA A 177 -0.27 1.67 -7.51
N LYS A 178 -0.07 2.75 -6.73
CA LYS A 178 1.14 3.59 -6.81
C LYS A 178 2.41 2.84 -6.44
N ALA A 179 2.36 2.07 -5.37
CA ALA A 179 3.52 1.31 -4.90
C ALA A 179 3.86 0.15 -5.86
N MET A 180 2.87 -0.57 -6.35
CA MET A 180 3.10 -1.68 -7.29
C MET A 180 3.61 -1.18 -8.64
N ALA A 181 3.23 0.02 -9.08
CA ALA A 181 3.80 0.65 -10.28
C ALA A 181 5.32 0.89 -10.19
N ILE A 182 5.90 0.97 -8.97
CA ILE A 182 7.36 1.00 -8.79
C ILE A 182 7.96 -0.38 -9.08
N ILE A 183 7.32 -1.44 -8.60
CA ILE A 183 7.74 -2.83 -8.84
C ILE A 183 7.75 -3.13 -10.33
N ASP A 184 6.70 -2.71 -11.05
CA ASP A 184 6.56 -2.93 -12.50
C ASP A 184 7.51 -2.05 -13.34
N GLY A 185 8.09 -1.01 -12.71
CA GLY A 185 8.95 -0.05 -13.39
C GLY A 185 8.18 0.99 -14.22
N ASP A 186 6.89 1.18 -13.98
CA ASP A 186 6.07 2.23 -14.61
C ASP A 186 6.36 3.61 -14.00
N VAL A 187 6.75 3.63 -12.72
CA VAL A 187 7.26 4.81 -12.02
C VAL A 187 8.52 4.45 -11.25
N ASP A 188 9.24 5.44 -10.77
CA ASP A 188 10.51 5.27 -10.08
C ASP A 188 10.38 5.49 -8.56
N ALA A 189 9.35 6.21 -8.15
CA ALA A 189 9.05 6.50 -6.75
C ALA A 189 7.56 6.80 -6.52
N TYR A 190 7.15 6.65 -5.26
CA TYR A 190 5.90 7.15 -4.73
C TYR A 190 6.20 8.02 -3.50
N VAL A 191 5.82 9.28 -3.53
CA VAL A 191 5.99 10.24 -2.43
C VAL A 191 4.62 10.63 -1.92
N HIS A 192 4.39 10.42 -0.63
CA HIS A 192 3.17 10.84 0.06
C HIS A 192 3.50 11.81 1.20
N ALA A 193 2.75 12.91 1.26
CA ALA A 193 2.78 13.87 2.36
C ALA A 193 1.38 14.45 2.52
N GLY A 194 0.80 14.33 3.69
CA GLY A 194 -0.57 14.78 3.94
C GLY A 194 -1.41 13.80 4.76
N GLY A 195 -0.78 12.74 5.22
CA GLY A 195 -1.37 11.75 6.10
C GLY A 195 -2.11 10.63 5.36
N GLN A 196 -1.87 9.45 5.84
CA GLN A 196 -2.56 8.20 5.54
C GLN A 196 -2.67 7.40 6.83
N TRP A 197 -3.28 6.22 6.74
CA TRP A 197 -3.33 5.30 7.85
C TRP A 197 -2.34 4.14 7.64
N GLU A 198 -2.07 3.37 8.69
CA GLU A 198 -1.16 2.22 8.60
C GLU A 198 -1.57 1.23 7.51
N TRP A 199 -2.86 0.98 7.34
CA TRP A 199 -3.39 0.03 6.35
C TRP A 199 -3.18 0.47 4.90
N ASP A 200 -3.11 1.79 4.62
CA ASP A 200 -2.76 2.29 3.28
C ASP A 200 -1.33 1.91 2.85
N SER A 201 -0.42 1.68 3.80
CA SER A 201 1.01 1.57 3.51
C SER A 201 1.68 0.27 3.98
N ALA A 202 1.12 -0.46 4.94
CA ALA A 202 1.78 -1.63 5.54
C ALA A 202 2.07 -2.71 4.49
N ALA A 203 1.07 -3.14 3.73
CA ALA A 203 1.26 -4.13 2.68
C ALA A 203 2.11 -3.57 1.52
N PRO A 204 1.83 -2.38 0.95
CA PRO A 204 2.69 -1.78 -0.07
C PRO A 204 4.16 -1.68 0.32
N ALA A 205 4.47 -1.18 1.53
CA ALA A 205 5.84 -1.07 2.00
C ALA A 205 6.50 -2.45 2.21
N GLY A 206 5.75 -3.42 2.75
CA GLY A 206 6.21 -4.79 2.93
C GLY A 206 6.65 -5.42 1.60
N VAL A 207 5.83 -5.29 0.56
CA VAL A 207 6.13 -5.80 -0.79
C VAL A 207 7.30 -5.04 -1.43
N VAL A 208 7.31 -3.71 -1.37
CA VAL A 208 8.39 -2.87 -1.93
C VAL A 208 9.75 -3.21 -1.30
N MET A 209 9.79 -3.30 0.05
CA MET A 209 11.03 -3.66 0.74
C MET A 209 11.47 -5.10 0.48
N ALA A 210 10.54 -6.02 0.31
CA ALA A 210 10.85 -7.41 -0.05
C ALA A 210 11.46 -7.52 -1.44
N ALA A 211 11.06 -6.65 -2.37
CA ALA A 211 11.67 -6.52 -3.70
C ALA A 211 13.06 -5.86 -3.70
N GLY A 212 13.64 -5.56 -2.52
CA GLY A 212 14.94 -4.90 -2.41
C GLY A 212 14.94 -3.39 -2.65
N MET A 213 13.76 -2.79 -2.66
CA MET A 213 13.57 -1.36 -2.84
C MET A 213 13.53 -0.64 -1.47
N HIS A 214 13.44 0.70 -1.49
CA HIS A 214 13.43 1.54 -0.30
C HIS A 214 12.02 1.96 0.08
N ALA A 215 11.73 1.92 1.40
CA ALA A 215 10.56 2.55 2.01
C ALA A 215 10.93 3.18 3.35
N SER A 216 10.60 4.45 3.55
CA SER A 216 10.84 5.18 4.81
C SER A 216 9.87 6.36 4.97
N ARG A 217 9.89 7.00 6.12
CA ARG A 217 9.35 8.35 6.30
C ARG A 217 10.12 9.34 5.43
N LEU A 218 9.56 10.52 5.20
CA LEU A 218 10.23 11.55 4.39
C LEU A 218 11.50 12.12 5.03
N ASP A 219 11.67 11.98 6.33
CA ASP A 219 12.91 12.32 7.04
C ASP A 219 13.98 11.22 7.00
N GLY A 220 13.66 10.08 6.39
CA GLY A 220 14.52 8.90 6.31
C GLY A 220 14.40 7.92 7.49
N SER A 221 13.59 8.24 8.49
CA SER A 221 13.33 7.32 9.61
C SER A 221 12.48 6.12 9.16
N PRO A 222 12.57 4.98 9.85
CA PRO A 222 11.72 3.82 9.53
C PRO A 222 10.24 4.13 9.70
N MET A 223 9.41 3.55 8.84
CA MET A 223 7.97 3.47 9.05
C MET A 223 7.71 2.52 10.22
N ARG A 224 6.81 2.91 11.13
CA ARG A 224 6.41 2.12 12.28
C ARG A 224 4.95 1.76 12.17
N TYR A 225 4.61 0.53 12.57
CA TYR A 225 3.28 -0.03 12.43
C TYR A 225 2.77 -0.59 13.77
N ASN A 226 1.49 -0.86 13.85
CA ASN A 226 0.78 -1.27 15.07
C ASN A 226 0.93 -0.25 16.20
N GLN A 227 0.83 1.03 15.87
CA GLN A 227 0.91 2.12 16.85
C GLN A 227 -0.46 2.36 17.51
N LEU A 228 -0.46 3.02 18.68
CA LEU A 228 -1.69 3.42 19.37
C LEU A 228 -2.61 4.27 18.48
N ASP A 229 -2.03 5.25 17.79
CA ASP A 229 -2.67 6.01 16.73
C ASP A 229 -2.13 5.47 15.39
N PRO A 230 -2.97 4.82 14.57
CA PRO A 230 -2.54 4.26 13.29
C PRO A 230 -2.30 5.30 12.19
N TYR A 231 -2.28 6.59 12.53
CA TYR A 231 -2.01 7.67 11.58
C TYR A 231 -0.54 7.71 11.17
N LEU A 232 -0.29 7.63 9.86
CA LEU A 232 1.03 7.75 9.24
C LEU A 232 1.12 9.06 8.43
N PRO A 233 1.86 10.08 8.88
CA PRO A 233 1.80 11.41 8.27
C PRO A 233 2.41 11.52 6.87
N ASP A 234 3.41 10.67 6.56
CA ASP A 234 4.14 10.76 5.29
C ASP A 234 4.97 9.50 5.04
N PHE A 235 5.40 9.30 3.80
CA PHE A 235 6.42 8.30 3.42
C PHE A 235 6.95 8.54 2.00
N VAL A 236 8.07 7.88 1.71
CA VAL A 236 8.61 7.69 0.37
C VAL A 236 8.90 6.20 0.14
N MET A 237 8.44 5.69 -1.00
CA MET A 237 8.81 4.39 -1.53
C MET A 237 9.49 4.62 -2.88
N CYS A 238 10.61 3.98 -3.13
CA CYS A 238 11.33 4.18 -4.38
C CYS A 238 12.34 3.05 -4.66
N ARG A 239 12.87 3.05 -5.83
CA ARG A 239 14.06 2.25 -6.17
C ARG A 239 15.20 2.60 -5.23
N ALA A 240 15.93 1.59 -4.78
CA ALA A 240 16.94 1.75 -3.73
C ALA A 240 18.01 2.79 -4.06
N GLU A 241 18.45 2.84 -5.32
CA GLU A 241 19.47 3.78 -5.81
C GLU A 241 19.00 5.25 -5.81
N LEU A 242 17.68 5.50 -5.83
CA LEU A 242 17.12 6.86 -5.81
C LEU A 242 16.90 7.39 -4.39
N ALA A 243 16.90 6.54 -3.37
CA ALA A 243 16.59 6.93 -2.00
C ALA A 243 17.49 8.08 -1.47
N PRO A 244 18.82 8.06 -1.63
CA PRO A 244 19.66 9.16 -1.15
C PRO A 244 19.35 10.49 -1.85
N ILE A 245 19.05 10.44 -3.15
CA ILE A 245 18.76 11.62 -3.98
C ILE A 245 17.42 12.22 -3.58
N LEU A 246 16.37 11.39 -3.47
CA LEU A 246 15.03 11.84 -3.12
C LEU A 246 14.96 12.38 -1.69
N LEU A 247 15.54 11.67 -0.70
CA LEU A 247 15.59 12.12 0.69
C LEU A 247 16.40 13.41 0.84
N GLY A 248 17.49 13.58 0.06
CA GLY A 248 18.24 14.82 0.00
C GLY A 248 17.38 15.99 -0.51
N ALA A 249 16.71 15.81 -1.64
CA ALA A 249 15.84 16.84 -2.24
C ALA A 249 14.62 17.17 -1.36
N ILE A 250 14.02 16.17 -0.68
CA ILE A 250 12.94 16.37 0.29
C ILE A 250 13.41 17.24 1.45
N ARG A 251 14.55 16.90 2.06
CA ARG A 251 15.14 17.68 3.16
C ARG A 251 15.44 19.12 2.75
N ASP A 252 15.96 19.33 1.56
CA ASP A 252 16.27 20.69 1.06
C ASP A 252 15.00 21.48 0.72
N ALA A 253 13.93 20.78 0.31
CA ALA A 253 12.64 21.40 0.05
C ALA A 253 11.90 21.87 1.33
N TRP A 254 12.31 21.41 2.51
CA TRP A 254 11.74 21.82 3.81
C TRP A 254 12.54 22.92 4.52
N ARG A 255 13.69 23.28 3.98
CA ARG A 255 14.49 24.45 4.43
C ARG A 255 14.01 25.73 3.77
#